data_12fb0bb608fb78d48f308bdececa7714
#
_entry.id   12fb0bb608fb78d48f308bdececa7714
#
_cell.length_a   1.000
_cell.length_b   1.000
_cell.length_c   1.000
_cell.angle_alpha   90.00
_cell.angle_beta   90.00
_cell.angle_gamma   90.00
#
_symmetry.space_group_name_H-M   'P 1'
#
loop_
_entity.id
_entity.type
_entity.pdbx_description
1 polymer ?
#
loop_
_entity_poly.entity_id
_entity_poly.type
_entity_poly.pdbx_seq_one_letter_code
_entity_poly.pdbx_strand_id
1 'polypeptide(L)'
;MDLSQTIIPRSDQFNFEDVQSSNITAVIKSVRAGNKEQPVFIDLEGYDGRPYKPSKSMRRVLIGGWGNDGHAWVGKSLTLAGDASVRFGGVAVGGIKVKAMSDVEDNFSLMLTVSRGKRVEHRVEKLLVSQKVDPLQWFSDRAVNANLEQLDRGYERTSAALANDPEKAAKALEIYNLRKSELEGA
;
A
#
# COMPACT_ATOMS: atom_id res chain seq x y z
N MET A 1 26.34 -5.53 -5.92
CA MET A 1 25.99 -4.10 -6.02
C MET A 1 24.56 -4.05 -6.58
N ASP A 2 23.62 -3.49 -5.84
CA ASP A 2 22.24 -3.30 -6.32
C ASP A 2 22.17 -2.04 -7.22
N LEU A 3 21.72 -2.22 -8.46
CA LEU A 3 21.60 -1.14 -9.45
C LEU A 3 20.19 -0.54 -9.52
N SER A 4 19.23 -1.04 -8.74
CA SER A 4 17.82 -0.61 -8.82
C SER A 4 17.64 0.90 -8.64
N GLN A 5 18.48 1.52 -7.81
CA GLN A 5 18.45 2.96 -7.58
C GLN A 5 18.95 3.79 -8.77
N THR A 6 19.70 3.18 -9.70
CA THR A 6 20.29 3.89 -10.84
C THR A 6 19.32 4.09 -12.00
N ILE A 7 18.23 3.32 -12.03
CA ILE A 7 17.22 3.33 -13.09
C ILE A 7 15.92 4.04 -12.68
N ILE A 8 15.87 4.61 -11.46
CA ILE A 8 14.69 5.38 -10.99
C ILE A 8 14.59 6.65 -11.85
N PRO A 9 13.46 6.87 -12.56
CA PRO A 9 13.26 8.07 -13.34
C PRO A 9 13.36 9.33 -12.47
N ARG A 10 14.07 10.35 -12.97
CA ARG A 10 14.09 11.69 -12.34
C ARG A 10 12.80 12.44 -12.66
N SER A 11 11.72 12.03 -12.06
CA SER A 11 10.38 12.58 -12.29
C SER A 11 9.70 12.92 -10.97
N ASP A 12 8.83 13.93 -11.00
CA ASP A 12 7.97 14.36 -9.91
C ASP A 12 6.70 13.50 -9.76
N GLN A 13 6.65 12.34 -10.42
CA GLN A 13 5.51 11.44 -10.40
C GLN A 13 5.91 10.00 -10.71
N PHE A 14 5.01 9.07 -10.40
CA PHE A 14 5.07 7.69 -10.91
C PHE A 14 4.88 7.65 -12.42
N ASN A 15 5.77 6.94 -13.11
CA ASN A 15 5.74 6.76 -14.55
C ASN A 15 5.58 5.28 -14.93
N PHE A 16 5.36 5.03 -16.21
CA PHE A 16 5.27 3.68 -16.75
C PHE A 16 6.53 2.85 -16.47
N GLU A 17 7.70 3.46 -16.57
CA GLU A 17 9.00 2.81 -16.32
C GLU A 17 9.13 2.22 -14.92
N ASP A 18 8.47 2.80 -13.92
CA ASP A 18 8.49 2.30 -12.53
C ASP A 18 7.78 0.96 -12.39
N VAL A 19 6.81 0.66 -13.25
CA VAL A 19 5.96 -0.53 -13.23
C VAL A 19 6.10 -1.41 -14.47
N GLN A 20 7.01 -1.05 -15.38
CA GLN A 20 7.22 -1.77 -16.63
C GLN A 20 7.75 -3.18 -16.41
N SER A 21 8.70 -3.36 -15.49
CA SER A 21 9.38 -4.64 -15.26
C SER A 21 8.72 -5.46 -14.15
N SER A 22 8.04 -4.82 -13.21
CA SER A 22 7.39 -5.48 -12.07
C SER A 22 6.23 -4.65 -11.55
N ASN A 23 5.20 -5.34 -11.02
CA ASN A 23 4.11 -4.67 -10.35
C ASN A 23 4.59 -4.07 -9.03
N ILE A 24 4.02 -2.93 -8.65
CA ILE A 24 4.28 -2.28 -7.37
C ILE A 24 3.00 -2.33 -6.54
N THR A 25 3.11 -2.88 -5.33
CA THR A 25 2.04 -2.83 -4.32
C THR A 25 2.44 -1.85 -3.23
N ALA A 26 1.59 -0.87 -2.96
CA ALA A 26 1.84 0.16 -1.96
C ALA A 26 0.57 0.57 -1.22
N VAL A 27 0.76 1.11 -0.02
CA VAL A 27 -0.30 1.70 0.80
C VAL A 27 -0.47 3.17 0.41
N ILE A 28 -1.71 3.64 0.38
CA ILE A 28 -2.02 5.06 0.15
C ILE A 28 -1.73 5.85 1.42
N LYS A 29 -0.77 6.76 1.33
CA LYS A 29 -0.37 7.67 2.41
C LYS A 29 -1.29 8.89 2.49
N SER A 30 -1.62 9.46 1.33
CA SER A 30 -2.55 10.59 1.24
C SER A 30 -3.17 10.67 -0.15
N VAL A 31 -4.34 11.31 -0.22
CA VAL A 31 -5.00 11.69 -1.48
C VAL A 31 -5.25 13.18 -1.44
N ARG A 32 -4.81 13.88 -2.48
CA ARG A 32 -4.91 15.35 -2.53
C ARG A 32 -5.37 15.84 -3.89
N ALA A 33 -6.00 17.00 -3.91
CA ALA A 33 -6.39 17.66 -5.13
C ALA A 33 -5.15 18.10 -5.92
N GLY A 34 -5.20 17.87 -7.22
CA GLY A 34 -4.21 18.33 -8.16
C GLY A 34 -4.66 19.57 -8.94
N ASN A 35 -4.35 19.58 -10.23
CA ASN A 35 -4.71 20.65 -11.15
C ASN A 35 -5.78 20.22 -12.17
N LYS A 36 -6.14 21.08 -13.11
CA LYS A 36 -7.16 20.81 -14.13
C LYS A 36 -6.84 19.59 -15.01
N GLU A 37 -5.56 19.35 -15.33
CA GLU A 37 -5.12 18.24 -16.17
C GLU A 37 -4.96 16.95 -15.36
N GLN A 38 -4.43 17.07 -14.16
CA GLN A 38 -4.17 15.98 -13.22
C GLN A 38 -4.92 16.26 -11.89
N PRO A 39 -6.22 16.00 -11.82
CA PRO A 39 -7.05 16.48 -10.70
C PRO A 39 -6.87 15.71 -9.40
N VAL A 40 -6.17 14.56 -9.40
CA VAL A 40 -5.94 13.73 -8.22
C VAL A 40 -4.49 13.30 -8.14
N PHE A 41 -3.87 13.52 -6.99
CA PHE A 41 -2.56 13.02 -6.63
C PHE A 41 -2.71 12.02 -5.48
N ILE A 42 -2.12 10.86 -5.64
CA ILE A 42 -2.11 9.79 -4.64
C ILE A 42 -0.66 9.58 -4.20
N ASP A 43 -0.35 9.97 -2.99
CA ASP A 43 0.97 9.73 -2.40
C ASP A 43 0.99 8.30 -1.83
N LEU A 44 2.04 7.57 -2.14
CA LEU A 44 2.21 6.16 -1.77
C LEU A 44 3.33 6.03 -0.72
N GLU A 45 3.15 5.14 0.25
CA GLU A 45 4.19 4.82 1.23
C GLU A 45 5.44 4.26 0.52
N GLY A 46 6.61 4.75 0.92
CA GLY A 46 7.90 4.36 0.34
C GLY A 46 8.25 5.07 -0.98
N TYR A 47 7.40 5.99 -1.47
CA TYR A 47 7.59 6.71 -2.73
C TYR A 47 7.44 8.23 -2.57
N ASP A 48 8.01 8.77 -1.50
CA ASP A 48 7.91 10.19 -1.16
C ASP A 48 8.37 11.11 -2.30
N GLY A 49 7.57 12.16 -2.55
CA GLY A 49 7.82 13.14 -3.62
C GLY A 49 7.42 12.69 -5.03
N ARG A 50 6.95 11.44 -5.19
CA ARG A 50 6.55 10.89 -6.49
C ARG A 50 5.12 10.32 -6.45
N PRO A 51 4.07 11.17 -6.45
CA PRO A 51 2.70 10.71 -6.39
C PRO A 51 2.29 9.92 -7.65
N TYR A 52 1.42 8.95 -7.46
CA TYR A 52 0.66 8.37 -8.55
C TYR A 52 -0.44 9.34 -8.99
N LYS A 53 -0.44 9.69 -10.27
CA LYS A 53 -1.43 10.58 -10.89
C LYS A 53 -2.34 9.73 -11.79
N PRO A 54 -3.48 9.21 -11.29
CA PRO A 54 -4.31 8.27 -12.01
C PRO A 54 -4.98 8.91 -13.23
N SER A 55 -4.94 8.22 -14.37
CA SER A 55 -5.71 8.60 -15.56
C SER A 55 -7.22 8.59 -15.26
N LYS A 56 -8.03 9.24 -16.12
CA LYS A 56 -9.50 9.28 -15.96
C LYS A 56 -10.10 7.87 -15.83
N SER A 57 -9.58 6.89 -16.58
CA SER A 57 -10.01 5.50 -16.52
C SER A 57 -9.66 4.87 -15.17
N MET A 58 -8.46 5.12 -14.65
CA MET A 58 -8.04 4.58 -13.36
C MET A 58 -8.77 5.25 -12.20
N ARG A 59 -9.10 6.54 -12.29
CA ARG A 59 -9.98 7.16 -11.28
C ARG A 59 -11.37 6.50 -11.22
N ARG A 60 -11.93 6.08 -12.37
CA ARG A 60 -13.18 5.32 -12.39
C ARG A 60 -13.03 3.95 -11.72
N VAL A 61 -11.88 3.29 -11.89
CA VAL A 61 -11.58 2.02 -11.21
C VAL A 61 -11.52 2.22 -9.70
N LEU A 62 -10.77 3.21 -9.23
CA LEU A 62 -10.64 3.51 -7.80
C LEU A 62 -11.99 3.87 -7.15
N ILE A 63 -12.79 4.69 -7.83
CA ILE A 63 -14.15 5.03 -7.39
C ILE A 63 -15.06 3.79 -7.38
N GLY A 64 -14.93 2.92 -8.37
CA GLY A 64 -15.70 1.69 -8.46
C GLY A 64 -15.45 0.72 -7.33
N GLY A 65 -14.21 0.64 -6.85
CA GLY A 65 -13.83 -0.23 -5.73
C GLY A 65 -14.00 0.40 -4.34
N TRP A 66 -13.72 1.70 -4.20
CA TRP A 66 -13.64 2.35 -2.88
C TRP A 66 -14.62 3.51 -2.67
N GLY A 67 -15.45 3.82 -3.67
CA GLY A 67 -16.34 4.97 -3.60
C GLY A 67 -15.65 6.29 -3.95
N ASN A 68 -16.41 7.38 -3.93
CA ASN A 68 -16.01 8.68 -4.45
C ASN A 68 -15.28 9.59 -3.44
N ASP A 69 -15.18 9.18 -2.19
CA ASP A 69 -14.42 9.93 -1.17
C ASP A 69 -12.95 9.49 -1.15
N GLY A 70 -12.07 10.31 -1.72
CA GLY A 70 -10.64 10.03 -1.77
C GLY A 70 -9.97 9.99 -0.38
N HIS A 71 -10.52 10.66 0.63
CA HIS A 71 -9.98 10.60 1.99
C HIS A 71 -10.17 9.21 2.62
N ALA A 72 -11.26 8.53 2.28
CA ALA A 72 -11.51 7.15 2.71
C ALA A 72 -10.59 6.10 2.04
N TRP A 73 -9.76 6.51 1.07
CA TRP A 73 -8.78 5.61 0.44
C TRP A 73 -7.46 5.52 1.21
N VAL A 74 -7.19 6.47 2.11
CA VAL A 74 -5.96 6.49 2.93
C VAL A 74 -5.87 5.22 3.78
N GLY A 75 -4.69 4.61 3.82
CA GLY A 75 -4.43 3.34 4.51
C GLY A 75 -4.78 2.09 3.70
N LYS A 76 -5.53 2.21 2.60
CA LYS A 76 -5.81 1.10 1.69
C LYS A 76 -4.62 0.84 0.77
N SER A 77 -4.53 -0.38 0.26
CA SER A 77 -3.44 -0.82 -0.61
C SER A 77 -3.91 -1.05 -2.03
N LEU A 78 -3.03 -0.75 -2.98
CA LEU A 78 -3.27 -1.03 -4.40
C LEU A 78 -2.02 -1.61 -5.06
N THR A 79 -2.24 -2.40 -6.11
CA THR A 79 -1.17 -2.87 -6.99
C THR A 79 -1.25 -2.14 -8.31
N LEU A 80 -0.16 -1.48 -8.68
CA LEU A 80 0.04 -0.81 -9.96
C LEU A 80 0.82 -1.72 -10.90
N ALA A 81 0.39 -1.80 -12.15
CA ALA A 81 1.01 -2.59 -13.22
C ALA A 81 1.18 -1.74 -14.47
N GLY A 82 2.24 -2.02 -15.24
CA GLY A 82 2.49 -1.39 -16.52
C GLY A 82 1.63 -1.97 -17.64
N ASP A 83 1.10 -1.12 -18.51
CA ASP A 83 0.43 -1.50 -19.75
C ASP A 83 1.10 -0.80 -20.93
N ALA A 84 1.95 -1.52 -21.65
CA ALA A 84 2.69 -1.01 -22.81
C ALA A 84 1.79 -0.65 -24.01
N SER A 85 0.54 -1.12 -24.02
CA SER A 85 -0.41 -0.86 -25.12
C SER A 85 -1.06 0.54 -25.05
N VAL A 86 -0.89 1.26 -23.94
CA VAL A 86 -1.44 2.61 -23.78
C VAL A 86 -0.78 3.57 -24.77
N ARG A 87 -1.63 4.30 -25.50
CA ARG A 87 -1.19 5.24 -26.54
C ARG A 87 -1.61 6.67 -26.18
N PHE A 88 -0.76 7.60 -26.56
CA PHE A 88 -1.05 9.03 -26.55
C PHE A 88 -0.66 9.63 -27.90
N GLY A 89 -1.57 10.35 -28.55
CA GLY A 89 -1.33 10.90 -29.89
C GLY A 89 -0.98 9.85 -30.96
N GLY A 90 -1.44 8.59 -30.77
CA GLY A 90 -1.12 7.48 -31.69
C GLY A 90 0.20 6.75 -31.38
N VAL A 91 1.05 7.30 -30.51
CA VAL A 91 2.32 6.69 -30.09
C VAL A 91 2.09 5.81 -28.85
N ALA A 92 2.69 4.62 -28.81
CA ALA A 92 2.70 3.77 -27.63
C ALA A 92 3.65 4.36 -26.58
N VAL A 93 3.09 4.94 -25.55
CA VAL A 93 3.85 5.59 -24.45
C VAL A 93 3.84 4.76 -23.17
N GLY A 94 3.06 3.68 -23.15
CA GLY A 94 2.81 2.94 -21.93
C GLY A 94 1.91 3.69 -20.95
N GLY A 95 1.41 2.99 -19.93
CA GLY A 95 0.58 3.58 -18.90
C GLY A 95 0.53 2.72 -17.66
N ILE A 96 0.01 3.29 -16.59
CA ILE A 96 -0.12 2.63 -15.30
C ILE A 96 -1.57 2.21 -15.12
N LYS A 97 -1.78 0.94 -14.76
CA LYS A 97 -3.09 0.36 -14.47
C LYS A 97 -3.17 -0.08 -13.02
N VAL A 98 -4.31 0.10 -12.40
CA VAL A 98 -4.65 -0.51 -11.11
C VAL A 98 -5.00 -1.97 -11.37
N LYS A 99 -4.17 -2.89 -10.93
CA LYS A 99 -4.33 -4.34 -11.12
C LYS A 99 -5.11 -4.98 -9.98
N ALA A 100 -4.83 -4.57 -8.75
CA ALA A 100 -5.48 -5.11 -7.56
C ALA A 100 -5.74 -4.01 -6.52
N MET A 101 -6.75 -4.22 -5.69
CA MET A 101 -7.18 -3.29 -4.63
C MET A 101 -7.53 -4.05 -3.36
N SER A 102 -7.08 -3.55 -2.20
CA SER A 102 -7.53 -4.04 -0.89
C SER A 102 -8.93 -3.54 -0.57
N ASP A 103 -9.53 -4.07 0.48
CA ASP A 103 -10.80 -3.60 1.03
C ASP A 103 -11.94 -3.53 -0.02
N VAL A 104 -11.92 -4.45 -0.95
CA VAL A 104 -13.04 -4.76 -1.85
C VAL A 104 -13.61 -6.13 -1.51
N GLU A 105 -14.91 -6.34 -1.76
CA GLU A 105 -15.57 -7.61 -1.41
C GLU A 105 -15.00 -8.77 -2.21
N ASP A 106 -14.90 -8.60 -3.54
CA ASP A 106 -14.40 -9.59 -4.49
C ASP A 106 -13.64 -8.94 -5.65
N ASN A 107 -13.12 -9.78 -6.56
CA ASN A 107 -12.66 -9.31 -7.86
C ASN A 107 -13.81 -8.65 -8.61
N PHE A 108 -13.53 -7.56 -9.30
CA PHE A 108 -14.53 -6.87 -10.10
C PHE A 108 -13.97 -6.43 -11.45
N SER A 109 -14.86 -6.06 -12.36
CA SER A 109 -14.45 -5.52 -13.66
C SER A 109 -15.29 -4.31 -14.05
N LEU A 110 -14.68 -3.45 -14.87
CA LEU A 110 -15.33 -2.26 -15.42
C LEU A 110 -15.08 -2.16 -16.92
N MET A 111 -16.11 -1.79 -17.67
CA MET A 111 -15.97 -1.47 -19.08
C MET A 111 -15.42 -0.05 -19.24
N LEU A 112 -14.12 0.05 -19.56
CA LEU A 112 -13.43 1.32 -19.74
C LEU A 112 -13.36 1.72 -21.22
N THR A 113 -13.62 2.98 -21.51
CA THR A 113 -13.46 3.55 -22.85
C THR A 113 -11.97 3.79 -23.10
N VAL A 114 -11.40 3.11 -24.09
CA VAL A 114 -9.99 3.25 -24.49
C VAL A 114 -9.83 4.18 -25.70
N SER A 115 -10.85 4.27 -26.55
CA SER A 115 -10.94 5.22 -27.65
C SER A 115 -12.41 5.47 -28.02
N ARG A 116 -12.67 6.41 -28.93
CA ARG A 116 -14.03 6.70 -29.37
C ARG A 116 -14.69 5.43 -29.92
N GLY A 117 -15.81 5.02 -29.31
CA GLY A 117 -16.56 3.81 -29.70
C GLY A 117 -15.96 2.47 -29.27
N LYS A 118 -14.76 2.44 -28.64
CA LYS A 118 -14.14 1.19 -28.19
C LYS A 118 -14.06 1.14 -26.67
N ARG A 119 -14.74 0.14 -26.10
CA ARG A 119 -14.68 -0.21 -24.67
C ARG A 119 -13.94 -1.53 -24.49
N VAL A 120 -13.19 -1.63 -23.42
CA VAL A 120 -12.44 -2.84 -23.05
C VAL A 120 -12.71 -3.11 -21.57
N GLU A 121 -12.93 -4.36 -21.26
CA GLU A 121 -13.02 -4.81 -19.87
C GLU A 121 -11.68 -4.61 -19.17
N HIS A 122 -11.72 -4.01 -17.99
CA HIS A 122 -10.60 -3.90 -17.08
C HIS A 122 -10.94 -4.64 -15.80
N ARG A 123 -10.20 -5.70 -15.53
CA ARG A 123 -10.38 -6.55 -14.35
C ARG A 123 -9.48 -6.07 -13.23
N VAL A 124 -10.03 -6.02 -12.02
CA VAL A 124 -9.32 -5.68 -10.79
C VAL A 124 -9.43 -6.87 -9.84
N GLU A 125 -8.30 -7.32 -9.33
CA GLU A 125 -8.20 -8.41 -8.39
C GLU A 125 -8.34 -7.89 -6.95
N LYS A 126 -8.96 -8.69 -6.08
CA LYS A 126 -8.93 -8.43 -4.65
C LYS A 126 -7.52 -8.65 -4.13
N LEU A 127 -6.94 -7.59 -3.57
CA LEU A 127 -5.63 -7.66 -2.93
C LEU A 127 -5.80 -8.13 -1.48
N LEU A 128 -5.35 -9.35 -1.20
CA LEU A 128 -5.25 -9.83 0.17
C LEU A 128 -4.00 -9.21 0.80
N VAL A 129 -4.20 -8.14 1.53
CA VAL A 129 -3.14 -7.56 2.37
C VAL A 129 -3.13 -8.36 3.66
N SER A 130 -2.04 -9.08 3.94
CA SER A 130 -1.79 -9.45 5.33
C SER A 130 -1.66 -8.12 6.07
N GLN A 131 -2.63 -7.80 6.92
CA GLN A 131 -2.50 -6.65 7.81
C GLN A 131 -1.15 -6.81 8.51
N LYS A 132 -0.26 -5.85 8.33
CA LYS A 132 0.91 -5.74 9.20
C LYS A 132 0.33 -5.48 10.57
N VAL A 133 0.12 -6.56 11.32
CA VAL A 133 -0.28 -6.44 12.72
C VAL A 133 0.78 -5.59 13.38
N ASP A 134 0.41 -4.47 13.99
CA ASP A 134 1.33 -3.64 14.75
C ASP A 134 2.05 -4.55 15.76
N PRO A 135 3.38 -4.67 15.71
CA PRO A 135 4.12 -5.58 16.59
C PRO A 135 3.83 -5.32 18.07
N LEU A 136 3.61 -4.05 18.45
CA LEU A 136 3.24 -3.70 19.83
C LEU A 136 1.86 -4.24 20.19
N GLN A 137 0.86 -4.03 19.33
CA GLN A 137 -0.49 -4.54 19.55
C GLN A 137 -0.50 -6.08 19.59
N TRP A 138 0.21 -6.71 18.66
CA TRP A 138 0.35 -8.17 18.63
C TRP A 138 0.94 -8.73 19.93
N PHE A 139 1.95 -8.07 20.48
CA PHE A 139 2.57 -8.46 21.73
C PHE A 139 1.64 -8.22 22.93
N SER A 140 1.04 -7.04 23.01
CA SER A 140 0.10 -6.68 24.07
C SER A 140 -1.04 -7.69 24.19
N ASP A 141 -1.68 -8.05 23.08
CA ASP A 141 -2.82 -8.99 23.06
C ASP A 141 -2.43 -10.40 23.56
N ARG A 142 -1.18 -10.81 23.30
CA ARG A 142 -0.68 -12.15 23.68
C ARG A 142 -0.07 -12.21 25.07
N ALA A 143 0.56 -11.15 25.52
CA ALA A 143 1.21 -11.08 26.82
C ALA A 143 0.25 -11.41 27.98
N VAL A 144 -1.03 -11.03 27.85
CA VAL A 144 -2.08 -11.24 28.88
C VAL A 144 -2.22 -12.72 29.26
N ASN A 145 -2.14 -13.63 28.29
CA ASN A 145 -2.33 -15.08 28.50
C ASN A 145 -1.05 -15.90 28.34
N ALA A 146 0.11 -15.25 28.20
CA ALA A 146 1.39 -15.91 27.98
C ALA A 146 1.93 -16.49 29.30
N ASN A 147 2.58 -17.66 29.22
CA ASN A 147 3.51 -18.12 30.25
C ASN A 147 4.88 -17.43 30.04
N LEU A 148 5.82 -17.63 30.95
CA LEU A 148 7.12 -16.94 30.95
C LEU A 148 7.90 -17.18 29.64
N GLU A 149 7.98 -18.42 29.18
CA GLU A 149 8.67 -18.79 27.91
C GLU A 149 8.03 -18.13 26.69
N GLN A 150 6.70 -18.10 26.63
CA GLN A 150 5.96 -17.44 25.54
C GLN A 150 6.12 -15.93 25.59
N LEU A 151 6.17 -15.36 26.79
CA LEU A 151 6.37 -13.93 27.01
C LEU A 151 7.76 -13.50 26.53
N ASP A 152 8.82 -14.24 26.90
CA ASP A 152 10.20 -13.97 26.50
C ASP A 152 10.35 -14.01 24.99
N ARG A 153 9.87 -15.08 24.33
CA ARG A 153 9.93 -15.21 22.86
C ARG A 153 9.10 -14.12 22.15
N GLY A 154 7.94 -13.79 22.69
CA GLY A 154 7.08 -12.73 22.16
C GLY A 154 7.75 -11.36 22.23
N TYR A 155 8.37 -11.05 23.33
CA TYR A 155 9.11 -9.80 23.53
C TYR A 155 10.32 -9.70 22.61
N GLU A 156 11.14 -10.74 22.51
CA GLU A 156 12.33 -10.77 21.63
C GLU A 156 11.94 -10.49 20.16
N ARG A 157 10.89 -11.16 19.66
CA ARG A 157 10.38 -10.93 18.31
C ARG A 157 9.86 -9.51 18.11
N THR A 158 9.14 -8.98 19.09
CA THR A 158 8.56 -7.64 19.03
C THR A 158 9.63 -6.55 19.11
N SER A 159 10.59 -6.71 19.99
CA SER A 159 11.75 -5.81 20.14
C SER A 159 12.54 -5.71 18.83
N ALA A 160 12.82 -6.85 18.17
CA ALA A 160 13.48 -6.86 16.87
C ALA A 160 12.65 -6.15 15.78
N ALA A 161 11.33 -6.32 15.78
CA ALA A 161 10.44 -5.67 14.80
C ALA A 161 10.30 -4.15 15.04
N LEU A 162 10.50 -3.69 16.28
CA LEU A 162 10.39 -2.29 16.71
C LEU A 162 11.75 -1.58 16.81
N ALA A 163 12.84 -2.17 16.28
CA ALA A 163 14.19 -1.61 16.37
C ALA A 163 14.30 -0.16 15.84
N ASN A 164 13.43 0.23 14.91
CA ASN A 164 13.38 1.57 14.33
C ASN A 164 12.27 2.48 14.93
N ASP A 165 11.59 2.02 15.98
CA ASP A 165 10.53 2.77 16.67
C ASP A 165 10.75 2.72 18.19
N PRO A 166 11.61 3.62 18.73
CA PRO A 166 11.99 3.61 20.14
C PRO A 166 10.83 3.85 21.10
N GLU A 167 9.81 4.59 20.68
CA GLU A 167 8.64 4.86 21.53
C GLU A 167 7.79 3.59 21.72
N LYS A 168 7.53 2.85 20.65
CA LYS A 168 6.83 1.57 20.73
C LYS A 168 7.66 0.49 21.41
N ALA A 169 8.98 0.49 21.20
CA ALA A 169 9.89 -0.44 21.89
C ALA A 169 9.87 -0.24 23.42
N ALA A 170 9.84 1.01 23.90
CA ALA A 170 9.72 1.32 25.31
C ALA A 170 8.39 0.80 25.90
N LYS A 171 7.27 1.00 25.20
CA LYS A 171 5.96 0.46 25.62
C LYS A 171 5.93 -1.07 25.65
N ALA A 172 6.58 -1.73 24.68
CA ALA A 172 6.67 -3.19 24.68
C ALA A 172 7.49 -3.71 25.88
N LEU A 173 8.56 -3.01 26.26
CA LEU A 173 9.34 -3.33 27.43
C LEU A 173 8.55 -3.17 28.73
N GLU A 174 7.75 -2.12 28.85
CA GLU A 174 6.86 -1.89 29.99
C GLU A 174 5.87 -3.06 30.17
N ILE A 175 5.18 -3.45 29.08
CA ILE A 175 4.24 -4.59 29.08
C ILE A 175 4.95 -5.88 29.49
N TYR A 176 6.14 -6.12 28.96
CA TYR A 176 6.96 -7.29 29.28
C TYR A 176 7.32 -7.34 30.77
N ASN A 177 7.86 -6.25 31.34
CA ASN A 177 8.28 -6.19 32.74
C ASN A 177 7.10 -6.35 33.70
N LEU A 178 5.97 -5.71 33.40
CA LEU A 178 4.75 -5.84 34.19
C LEU A 178 4.28 -7.30 34.24
N ARG A 179 4.14 -7.93 33.07
CA ARG A 179 3.65 -9.30 32.99
C ARG A 179 4.64 -10.31 33.59
N LYS A 180 5.92 -10.10 33.42
CA LYS A 180 6.97 -10.93 34.00
C LYS A 180 6.91 -10.92 35.53
N SER A 181 6.78 -9.75 36.15
CA SER A 181 6.65 -9.63 37.59
C SER A 181 5.39 -10.31 38.15
N GLU A 182 4.27 -10.28 37.41
CA GLU A 182 3.05 -11.01 37.78
C GLU A 182 3.26 -12.54 37.76
N LEU A 183 3.99 -13.05 36.75
CA LEU A 183 4.25 -14.49 36.61
C LEU A 183 5.30 -15.03 37.59
N GLU A 184 6.25 -14.21 38.01
CA GLU A 184 7.28 -14.56 38.99
C GLU A 184 6.80 -14.39 40.44
N GLY A 185 5.75 -13.61 40.65
CA GLY A 185 5.14 -13.37 42.00
C GLY A 185 3.93 -14.25 42.31
N ALA A 186 3.51 -15.11 41.40
CA ALA A 186 2.40 -16.06 41.58
C ALA A 186 2.92 -17.49 41.83
#